data_96acfa3c15b13cd580ab53344bae3ab4
#
_entry.id   96acfa3c15b13cd580ab53344bae3ab4
#
_cell.length_a   1.000
_cell.length_b   1.000
_cell.length_c   1.000
_cell.angle_alpha   90.00
_cell.angle_beta   90.00
_cell.angle_gamma   90.00
#
_symmetry.space_group_name_H-M   'P 1'
#
loop_
_entity.id
_entity.type
_entity.pdbx_description
1 polymer ?
#
loop_
_entity_poly.entity_id
_entity_poly.type
_entity_poly.pdbx_seq_one_letter_code
_entity_poly.pdbx_strand_id
1 'polypeptide(L)'
;SENTLYSPFSGRSPKTLDPAVSYSSDETAYVYSIYEPPYQYHYLKRPYEVVPLTAVSLAAPRYFDKAGRELPQNADPSLIAESRYSIPIRSGIRFAPHPAFAKTSDGKPAYFDLAPEKAAALKSPLDLPLKGTRELTAEDYVYAIKRIASPRVVSPAFSTLSSHIIGLREMRDAIRR
;
A
#
# COMPACT_ATOMS: atom_id res chain seq x y z
N SER A 1 -15.23 28.81 -1.89
CA SER A 1 -15.45 28.30 -3.25
C SER A 1 -16.39 27.12 -3.21
N GLU A 2 -17.21 26.94 -4.24
CA GLU A 2 -18.26 25.90 -4.30
C GLU A 2 -17.70 24.45 -4.25
N ASN A 3 -16.38 24.27 -4.43
CA ASN A 3 -15.71 22.98 -4.45
C ASN A 3 -14.74 22.77 -3.29
N THR A 4 -15.01 23.39 -2.12
CA THR A 4 -14.16 23.26 -0.94
C THR A 4 -14.86 22.41 0.11
N LEU A 5 -14.27 21.28 0.45
CA LEU A 5 -14.70 20.45 1.58
C LEU A 5 -13.97 20.92 2.85
N TYR A 6 -14.75 21.33 3.84
CA TYR A 6 -14.23 21.67 5.16
C TYR A 6 -14.43 20.47 6.09
N SER A 7 -13.35 19.95 6.65
CA SER A 7 -13.40 18.90 7.67
C SER A 7 -12.79 19.42 8.96
N PRO A 8 -13.49 19.31 10.09
CA PRO A 8 -12.92 19.70 11.38
C PRO A 8 -11.82 18.71 11.79
N PHE A 9 -10.70 19.23 12.26
CA PHE A 9 -9.67 18.44 12.90
C PHE A 9 -10.01 18.27 14.38
N SER A 10 -10.01 17.06 14.89
CA SER A 10 -10.16 16.79 16.31
C SER A 10 -8.82 16.99 17.05
N GLY A 11 -8.36 18.23 17.16
CA GLY A 11 -7.34 18.64 18.13
C GLY A 11 -5.90 18.13 17.96
N ARG A 12 -5.61 17.21 17.03
CA ARG A 12 -4.25 16.69 16.77
C ARG A 12 -3.96 16.60 15.29
N SER A 13 -2.80 17.08 14.90
CA SER A 13 -2.27 16.81 13.56
C SER A 13 -1.88 15.33 13.42
N PRO A 14 -2.07 14.70 12.23
CA PRO A 14 -1.57 13.35 11.98
C PRO A 14 -0.05 13.30 12.22
N LYS A 15 0.42 12.27 12.92
CA LYS A 15 1.85 12.07 13.18
C LYS A 15 2.59 11.63 11.94
N THR A 16 1.91 10.89 11.10
CA THR A 16 2.44 10.36 9.85
C THR A 16 1.33 10.12 8.84
N LEU A 17 1.66 10.23 7.56
CA LEU A 17 0.81 9.79 6.45
C LEU A 17 1.40 8.54 5.75
N ASP A 18 2.43 7.94 6.33
CA ASP A 18 3.00 6.69 5.83
C ASP A 18 2.10 5.50 6.22
N PRO A 19 1.45 4.81 5.29
CA PRO A 19 0.51 3.73 5.58
C PRO A 19 1.18 2.51 6.24
N ALA A 20 2.50 2.36 6.14
CA ALA A 20 3.23 1.29 6.82
C ALA A 20 3.39 1.54 8.32
N VAL A 21 3.26 2.78 8.77
CA VAL A 21 3.47 3.23 10.16
C VAL A 21 2.19 3.76 10.81
N SER A 22 1.30 4.34 10.01
CA SER A 22 0.04 4.92 10.48
C SER A 22 -0.87 3.83 11.07
N TYR A 23 -1.41 4.09 12.27
CA TYR A 23 -2.29 3.16 12.96
C TYR A 23 -3.40 3.87 13.78
N SER A 24 -3.37 5.17 13.86
CA SER A 24 -4.34 5.91 14.67
C SER A 24 -5.56 6.37 13.85
N SER A 25 -6.71 6.52 14.51
CA SER A 25 -7.97 6.92 13.85
C SER A 25 -7.92 8.33 13.25
N ASP A 26 -7.13 9.23 13.82
CA ASP A 26 -6.90 10.59 13.32
C ASP A 26 -6.10 10.60 12.00
N GLU A 27 -5.30 9.56 11.73
CA GLU A 27 -4.53 9.41 10.50
C GLU A 27 -5.31 8.66 9.41
N THR A 28 -6.20 7.75 9.83
CA THR A 28 -6.93 6.84 8.94
C THR A 28 -7.72 7.58 7.87
N ALA A 29 -8.40 8.67 8.21
CA ALA A 29 -9.19 9.47 7.26
C ALA A 29 -8.35 10.03 6.11
N TYR A 30 -7.11 10.46 6.42
CA TYR A 30 -6.18 10.98 5.40
C TYR A 30 -5.54 9.86 4.59
N VAL A 31 -5.10 8.80 5.26
CA VAL A 31 -4.47 7.64 4.60
C VAL A 31 -5.44 7.02 3.60
N TYR A 32 -6.71 6.82 3.98
CA TYR A 32 -7.73 6.28 3.07
C TYR A 32 -8.14 7.23 1.94
N SER A 33 -7.91 8.53 2.10
CA SER A 33 -8.15 9.50 1.02
C SER A 33 -6.98 9.61 0.04
N ILE A 34 -5.78 9.18 0.42
CA ILE A 34 -4.55 9.29 -0.38
C ILE A 34 -4.21 7.97 -1.08
N TYR A 35 -4.43 6.84 -0.41
CA TYR A 35 -4.01 5.52 -0.88
C TYR A 35 -5.20 4.63 -1.18
N GLU A 36 -5.13 3.91 -2.29
CA GLU A 36 -6.13 2.95 -2.71
C GLU A 36 -5.62 1.51 -2.56
N PRO A 37 -6.22 0.71 -1.65
CA PRO A 37 -5.91 -0.72 -1.53
C PRO A 37 -6.54 -1.54 -2.66
N PRO A 38 -6.13 -2.82 -2.84
CA PRO A 38 -6.78 -3.72 -3.79
C PRO A 38 -8.27 -3.92 -3.54
N TYR A 39 -8.68 -3.94 -2.28
CA TYR A 39 -10.05 -4.16 -1.82
C TYR A 39 -10.46 -3.12 -0.79
N GLN A 40 -11.77 -2.88 -0.70
CA GLN A 40 -12.37 -2.03 0.32
C GLN A 40 -13.71 -2.59 0.79
N TYR A 41 -14.22 -2.12 1.91
CA TYR A 41 -15.60 -2.38 2.29
C TYR A 41 -16.54 -1.46 1.50
N HIS A 42 -17.63 -2.03 1.03
CA HIS A 42 -18.70 -1.26 0.40
C HIS A 42 -19.28 -0.26 1.42
N TYR A 43 -19.32 1.02 1.06
CA TYR A 43 -19.64 2.10 2.00
C TYR A 43 -21.02 1.95 2.67
N LEU A 44 -22.04 1.56 1.92
CA LEU A 44 -23.43 1.54 2.39
C LEU A 44 -23.94 0.16 2.80
N LYS A 45 -23.31 -0.93 2.36
CA LYS A 45 -23.87 -2.27 2.59
C LYS A 45 -23.67 -2.76 4.02
N ARG A 46 -24.74 -3.36 4.55
CA ARG A 46 -24.75 -4.10 5.83
C ARG A 46 -25.51 -5.41 5.61
N PRO A 47 -24.98 -6.56 6.04
CA PRO A 47 -23.65 -6.76 6.63
C PRO A 47 -22.52 -6.27 5.72
N TYR A 48 -21.32 -6.09 6.28
CA TYR A 48 -20.17 -5.60 5.53
C TYR A 48 -19.86 -6.50 4.33
N GLU A 49 -19.67 -5.87 3.17
CA GLU A 49 -19.29 -6.54 1.93
C GLU A 49 -17.97 -5.98 1.42
N VAL A 50 -17.01 -6.87 1.16
CA VAL A 50 -15.72 -6.50 0.53
C VAL A 50 -15.93 -6.41 -0.97
N VAL A 51 -15.45 -5.32 -1.56
CA VAL A 51 -15.53 -5.08 -3.02
C VAL A 51 -14.15 -4.73 -3.57
N PRO A 52 -13.87 -5.01 -4.85
CA PRO A 52 -12.61 -4.62 -5.46
C PRO A 52 -12.54 -3.09 -5.62
N LEU A 53 -11.37 -2.51 -5.35
CA LEU A 53 -11.05 -1.11 -5.59
C LEU A 53 -10.03 -0.99 -6.72
N THR A 54 -8.76 -1.34 -6.49
CA THR A 54 -7.76 -1.40 -7.57
C THR A 54 -7.58 -2.80 -8.15
N ALA A 55 -8.07 -3.83 -7.47
CA ALA A 55 -8.11 -5.17 -8.02
C ALA A 55 -9.19 -5.29 -9.12
N VAL A 56 -8.98 -6.19 -10.07
CA VAL A 56 -9.95 -6.49 -11.14
C VAL A 56 -11.21 -7.14 -10.57
N SER A 57 -11.05 -8.06 -9.62
CA SER A 57 -12.13 -8.83 -9.00
C SER A 57 -11.72 -9.31 -7.61
N LEU A 58 -12.66 -9.82 -6.83
CA LEU A 58 -12.34 -10.56 -5.61
C LEU A 58 -11.59 -11.84 -5.97
N ALA A 59 -10.45 -12.05 -5.34
CA ALA A 59 -9.67 -13.27 -5.54
C ALA A 59 -10.27 -14.42 -4.72
N ALA A 60 -10.54 -15.54 -5.38
CA ALA A 60 -10.84 -16.80 -4.71
C ALA A 60 -9.53 -17.47 -4.25
N PRO A 61 -9.48 -18.07 -3.05
CA PRO A 61 -8.31 -18.81 -2.60
C PRO A 61 -8.14 -20.11 -3.39
N ARG A 62 -6.89 -20.51 -3.60
CA ARG A 62 -6.53 -21.89 -3.97
C ARG A 62 -5.93 -22.52 -2.73
N TYR A 63 -6.38 -23.71 -2.37
CA TYR A 63 -5.97 -24.38 -1.15
C TYR A 63 -4.90 -25.43 -1.41
N PHE A 64 -3.95 -25.57 -0.50
CA PHE A 64 -2.85 -26.53 -0.61
C PHE A 64 -2.65 -27.26 0.72
N ASP A 65 -2.32 -28.56 0.65
CA ASP A 65 -1.97 -29.37 1.81
C ASP A 65 -0.50 -29.15 2.23
N LYS A 66 -0.09 -29.81 3.30
CA LYS A 66 1.29 -29.76 3.82
C LYS A 66 2.35 -30.28 2.85
N ALA A 67 1.96 -31.08 1.86
CA ALA A 67 2.85 -31.59 0.82
C ALA A 67 2.87 -30.66 -0.42
N GLY A 68 2.15 -29.54 -0.39
CA GLY A 68 2.06 -28.60 -1.50
C GLY A 68 1.14 -29.04 -2.64
N ARG A 69 0.31 -30.06 -2.43
CA ARG A 69 -0.69 -30.52 -3.43
C ARG A 69 -1.92 -29.65 -3.34
N GLU A 70 -2.46 -29.25 -4.49
CA GLU A 70 -3.68 -28.47 -4.56
C GLU A 70 -4.89 -29.29 -4.13
N LEU A 71 -5.71 -28.67 -3.30
CA LEU A 71 -6.95 -29.24 -2.76
C LEU A 71 -8.18 -28.64 -3.48
N PRO A 72 -9.29 -29.37 -3.55
CA PRO A 72 -10.54 -28.84 -4.10
C PRO A 72 -11.12 -27.71 -3.19
N GLN A 73 -11.98 -26.87 -3.76
CA GLN A 73 -12.58 -25.72 -3.06
C GLN A 73 -13.42 -26.13 -1.82
N ASN A 74 -13.95 -27.33 -1.82
CA ASN A 74 -14.73 -27.89 -0.71
C ASN A 74 -13.90 -28.82 0.20
N ALA A 75 -12.58 -28.70 0.19
CA ALA A 75 -11.71 -29.52 1.04
C ALA A 75 -12.02 -29.29 2.53
N ASP A 76 -11.81 -30.33 3.33
CA ASP A 76 -11.87 -30.22 4.78
C ASP A 76 -10.84 -29.17 5.26
N PRO A 77 -11.26 -28.14 6.02
CA PRO A 77 -10.37 -27.09 6.52
C PRO A 77 -9.14 -27.62 7.28
N SER A 78 -9.24 -28.78 7.94
CA SER A 78 -8.14 -29.40 8.66
C SER A 78 -6.99 -29.88 7.78
N LEU A 79 -7.23 -30.07 6.48
CA LEU A 79 -6.25 -30.48 5.48
C LEU A 79 -5.53 -29.29 4.85
N ILE A 80 -6.08 -28.07 4.98
CA ILE A 80 -5.55 -26.88 4.36
C ILE A 80 -4.35 -26.37 5.17
N ALA A 81 -3.17 -26.42 4.57
CA ALA A 81 -1.95 -25.86 5.15
C ALA A 81 -1.64 -24.44 4.62
N GLU A 82 -2.07 -24.14 3.38
CA GLU A 82 -1.80 -22.88 2.71
C GLU A 82 -2.99 -22.47 1.84
N SER A 83 -3.30 -21.16 1.85
CA SER A 83 -4.27 -20.54 0.95
C SER A 83 -3.55 -19.50 0.09
N ARG A 84 -3.57 -19.67 -1.22
CA ARG A 84 -2.96 -18.75 -2.20
C ARG A 84 -4.01 -17.89 -2.88
N TYR A 85 -3.76 -16.58 -2.89
CA TYR A 85 -4.60 -15.60 -3.55
C TYR A 85 -3.85 -14.95 -4.69
N SER A 86 -4.39 -14.98 -5.90
CA SER A 86 -3.91 -14.19 -7.04
C SER A 86 -4.78 -12.96 -7.18
N ILE A 87 -4.20 -11.78 -7.01
CA ILE A 87 -4.92 -10.50 -7.00
C ILE A 87 -4.46 -9.69 -8.21
N PRO A 88 -5.14 -9.79 -9.36
CA PRO A 88 -4.81 -8.99 -10.53
C PRO A 88 -5.19 -7.53 -10.29
N ILE A 89 -4.25 -6.62 -10.53
CA ILE A 89 -4.47 -5.17 -10.41
C ILE A 89 -4.93 -4.63 -11.77
N ARG A 90 -5.92 -3.73 -11.76
CA ARG A 90 -6.42 -3.07 -12.97
C ARG A 90 -5.32 -2.23 -13.61
N SER A 91 -5.17 -2.34 -14.91
CA SER A 91 -4.30 -1.48 -15.69
C SER A 91 -4.87 -0.06 -15.82
N GLY A 92 -4.01 0.91 -16.12
CA GLY A 92 -4.39 2.28 -16.41
C GLY A 92 -4.59 3.18 -15.17
N ILE A 93 -4.54 2.63 -13.96
CA ILE A 93 -4.55 3.44 -12.72
C ILE A 93 -3.20 4.17 -12.62
N ARG A 94 -3.24 5.48 -12.44
CA ARG A 94 -2.03 6.31 -12.38
C ARG A 94 -1.93 7.06 -11.06
N PHE A 95 -0.71 7.20 -10.56
CA PHE A 95 -0.43 8.09 -9.44
C PHE A 95 -0.73 9.54 -9.81
N ALA A 96 -1.13 10.34 -8.83
CA ALA A 96 -1.23 11.77 -8.99
C ALA A 96 0.12 12.37 -9.45
N PRO A 97 0.14 13.37 -10.33
CA PRO A 97 1.38 14.00 -10.77
C PRO A 97 2.20 14.54 -9.60
N HIS A 98 3.44 14.07 -9.48
CA HIS A 98 4.32 14.43 -8.37
C HIS A 98 5.78 14.59 -8.84
N PRO A 99 6.59 15.47 -8.23
CA PRO A 99 8.01 15.61 -8.56
C PRO A 99 8.83 14.32 -8.43
N ALA A 100 8.46 13.42 -7.53
CA ALA A 100 9.13 12.11 -7.38
C ALA A 100 9.06 11.24 -8.64
N PHE A 101 8.09 11.49 -9.53
CA PHE A 101 7.94 10.79 -10.81
C PHE A 101 8.47 11.59 -12.00
N ALA A 102 8.98 12.80 -11.75
CA ALA A 102 9.52 13.65 -12.80
C ALA A 102 10.79 13.03 -13.40
N LYS A 103 10.87 13.06 -14.73
CA LYS A 103 12.03 12.60 -15.49
C LYS A 103 12.58 13.72 -16.37
N THR A 104 13.88 13.69 -16.56
CA THR A 104 14.60 14.51 -17.54
C THR A 104 14.37 13.95 -18.95
N SER A 105 14.78 14.68 -19.96
CA SER A 105 14.65 14.29 -21.37
C SER A 105 15.34 12.97 -21.72
N ASP A 106 16.39 12.59 -20.96
CA ASP A 106 17.10 11.31 -21.07
C ASP A 106 16.49 10.18 -20.23
N GLY A 107 15.32 10.43 -19.57
CA GLY A 107 14.55 9.45 -18.84
C GLY A 107 14.99 9.20 -17.39
N LYS A 108 16.00 9.92 -16.89
CA LYS A 108 16.47 9.82 -15.51
C LYS A 108 15.54 10.55 -14.53
N PRO A 109 15.49 10.16 -13.25
CA PRO A 109 14.78 10.94 -12.23
C PRO A 109 15.31 12.38 -12.16
N ALA A 110 14.42 13.37 -12.31
CA ALA A 110 14.82 14.78 -12.47
C ALA A 110 15.46 15.39 -11.20
N TYR A 111 15.16 14.83 -10.03
CA TYR A 111 15.56 15.39 -8.75
C TYR A 111 16.34 14.40 -7.86
N PHE A 112 16.94 13.36 -8.47
CA PHE A 112 17.68 12.35 -7.72
C PHE A 112 18.89 12.96 -6.98
N ASP A 113 19.61 13.87 -7.66
CA ASP A 113 20.80 14.55 -7.14
C ASP A 113 20.51 16.02 -6.79
N LEU A 114 19.34 16.30 -6.21
CA LEU A 114 19.00 17.66 -5.80
C LEU A 114 19.96 18.12 -4.70
N ALA A 115 20.67 19.21 -4.93
CA ALA A 115 21.61 19.77 -3.96
C ALA A 115 20.93 20.07 -2.61
N PRO A 116 21.56 19.74 -1.47
CA PRO A 116 20.98 19.92 -0.14
C PRO A 116 20.46 21.35 0.12
N GLU A 117 21.16 22.35 -0.36
CA GLU A 117 20.79 23.77 -0.20
C GLU A 117 19.49 24.09 -0.95
N LYS A 118 19.32 23.53 -2.15
CA LYS A 118 18.08 23.67 -2.92
C LYS A 118 16.93 22.93 -2.25
N ALA A 119 17.19 21.73 -1.72
CA ALA A 119 16.20 20.97 -1.00
C ALA A 119 15.73 21.69 0.28
N ALA A 120 16.66 22.30 1.04
CA ALA A 120 16.37 23.06 2.25
C ALA A 120 15.57 24.35 1.99
N ALA A 121 15.70 24.94 0.79
CA ALA A 121 14.96 26.14 0.40
C ALA A 121 13.48 25.87 0.00
N LEU A 122 13.10 24.60 -0.20
CA LEU A 122 11.74 24.24 -0.55
C LEU A 122 10.84 24.25 0.68
N LYS A 123 9.65 24.84 0.58
CA LYS A 123 8.59 24.71 1.59
C LYS A 123 7.84 23.38 1.46
N SER A 124 7.77 22.88 0.24
CA SER A 124 7.12 21.60 -0.11
C SER A 124 7.82 20.97 -1.31
N PRO A 125 7.89 19.64 -1.41
CA PRO A 125 8.31 18.97 -2.64
C PRO A 125 7.51 19.44 -3.88
N LEU A 126 6.27 19.88 -3.69
CA LEU A 126 5.39 20.34 -4.77
C LEU A 126 5.82 21.70 -5.37
N ASP A 127 6.75 22.42 -4.72
CA ASP A 127 7.34 23.65 -5.26
C ASP A 127 8.29 23.36 -6.44
N LEU A 128 8.71 22.11 -6.61
CA LEU A 128 9.51 21.69 -7.76
C LEU A 128 8.68 21.72 -9.04
N PRO A 129 9.19 22.38 -10.10
CA PRO A 129 8.39 22.68 -11.30
C PRO A 129 8.02 21.44 -12.14
N LEU A 130 8.97 20.49 -12.30
CA LEU A 130 8.71 19.30 -13.08
C LEU A 130 7.94 18.28 -12.25
N LYS A 131 6.85 17.77 -12.80
CA LYS A 131 6.03 16.71 -12.22
C LYS A 131 5.86 15.59 -13.23
N GLY A 132 5.82 14.38 -12.76
CA GLY A 132 5.58 13.20 -13.55
C GLY A 132 4.53 12.31 -12.90
N THR A 133 4.13 11.28 -13.60
CA THR A 133 3.24 10.23 -13.08
C THR A 133 3.68 8.89 -13.62
N ARG A 134 3.31 7.82 -12.97
CA ARG A 134 3.47 6.46 -13.47
C ARG A 134 2.23 5.62 -13.18
N GLU A 135 2.13 4.50 -13.83
CA GLU A 135 1.08 3.53 -13.57
C GLU A 135 1.31 2.83 -12.22
N LEU A 136 0.21 2.58 -11.51
CA LEU A 136 0.15 1.71 -10.35
C LEU A 136 0.23 0.26 -10.81
N THR A 137 1.12 -0.52 -10.22
CA THR A 137 1.32 -1.93 -10.56
C THR A 137 1.26 -2.81 -9.32
N ALA A 138 1.20 -4.13 -9.50
CA ALA A 138 1.24 -5.09 -8.39
C ALA A 138 2.52 -4.94 -7.54
N GLU A 139 3.64 -4.52 -8.14
CA GLU A 139 4.91 -4.29 -7.45
C GLU A 139 4.81 -3.21 -6.38
N ASP A 140 3.91 -2.25 -6.51
CA ASP A 140 3.70 -1.22 -5.49
C ASP A 140 3.15 -1.83 -4.19
N TYR A 141 2.22 -2.78 -4.31
CA TYR A 141 1.68 -3.50 -3.17
C TYR A 141 2.69 -4.48 -2.57
N VAL A 142 3.44 -5.19 -3.42
CA VAL A 142 4.54 -6.06 -2.98
C VAL A 142 5.57 -5.23 -2.20
N TYR A 143 5.95 -4.06 -2.71
CA TYR A 143 6.86 -3.16 -2.03
C TYR A 143 6.31 -2.66 -0.69
N ALA A 144 5.02 -2.30 -0.63
CA ALA A 144 4.38 -1.87 0.61
C ALA A 144 4.42 -2.97 1.69
N ILE A 145 4.13 -4.22 1.33
CA ILE A 145 4.21 -5.37 2.24
C ILE A 145 5.66 -5.61 2.69
N LYS A 146 6.62 -5.56 1.77
CA LYS A 146 8.05 -5.69 2.10
C LYS A 146 8.52 -4.58 3.04
N ARG A 147 8.02 -3.34 2.89
CA ARG A 147 8.34 -2.24 3.81
C ARG A 147 7.86 -2.53 5.23
N ILE A 148 6.68 -3.11 5.41
CA ILE A 148 6.17 -3.50 6.74
C ILE A 148 7.11 -4.50 7.43
N ALA A 149 7.76 -5.39 6.67
CA ALA A 149 8.75 -6.32 7.20
C ALA A 149 10.12 -5.66 7.47
N SER A 150 10.40 -4.50 6.91
CA SER A 150 11.69 -3.82 7.11
C SER A 150 11.93 -3.50 8.61
N PRO A 151 13.08 -3.85 9.18
CA PRO A 151 13.42 -3.48 10.56
C PRO A 151 13.62 -1.96 10.74
N ARG A 152 13.81 -1.22 9.66
CA ARG A 152 13.90 0.26 9.67
C ARG A 152 12.53 0.92 9.75
N VAL A 153 11.45 0.17 9.50
CA VAL A 153 10.07 0.64 9.59
C VAL A 153 9.44 -0.02 10.82
N VAL A 154 9.09 0.78 11.82
CA VAL A 154 8.38 0.30 13.02
C VAL A 154 6.89 0.23 12.68
N SER A 155 6.50 -0.84 12.00
CA SER A 155 5.11 -1.04 11.59
C SER A 155 4.31 -1.74 12.70
N PRO A 156 3.22 -1.15 13.20
CA PRO A 156 2.32 -1.80 14.15
C PRO A 156 1.56 -2.98 13.51
N ALA A 157 1.42 -3.00 12.19
CA ALA A 157 0.76 -4.09 11.46
C ALA A 157 1.63 -5.35 11.27
N PHE A 158 2.96 -5.26 11.52
CA PHE A 158 3.87 -6.36 11.22
C PHE A 158 3.51 -7.66 11.96
N SER A 159 3.19 -7.59 13.25
CA SER A 159 2.87 -8.78 14.04
C SER A 159 1.68 -9.55 13.45
N THR A 160 0.60 -8.84 13.16
CA THR A 160 -0.61 -9.41 12.57
C THR A 160 -0.34 -9.98 11.18
N LEU A 161 0.31 -9.22 10.30
CA LEU A 161 0.56 -9.67 8.93
C LEU A 161 1.55 -10.83 8.87
N SER A 162 2.58 -10.83 9.71
CA SER A 162 3.58 -11.92 9.75
C SER A 162 3.06 -13.23 10.33
N SER A 163 1.91 -13.23 10.99
CA SER A 163 1.24 -14.46 11.43
C SER A 163 0.35 -15.09 10.34
N HIS A 164 0.06 -14.34 9.26
CA HIS A 164 -0.82 -14.79 8.19
C HIS A 164 -0.13 -14.87 6.82
N ILE A 165 0.91 -14.09 6.59
CA ILE A 165 1.65 -14.07 5.33
C ILE A 165 2.91 -14.92 5.47
N ILE A 166 2.94 -16.03 4.75
CA ILE A 166 4.08 -16.96 4.72
C ILE A 166 5.32 -16.24 4.18
N GLY A 167 6.45 -16.40 4.87
CA GLY A 167 7.74 -15.81 4.49
C GLY A 167 7.97 -14.37 4.96
N LEU A 168 6.96 -13.67 5.50
CA LEU A 168 7.12 -12.27 5.90
C LEU A 168 8.02 -12.12 7.14
N ARG A 169 7.97 -13.07 8.08
CA ARG A 169 8.83 -13.10 9.27
C ARG A 169 10.26 -13.43 8.89
N GLU A 170 10.43 -14.45 8.08
CA GLU A 170 11.74 -14.90 7.58
C GLU A 170 12.45 -13.80 6.79
N MET A 171 11.70 -13.06 5.97
CA MET A 171 12.21 -11.89 5.27
C MET A 171 12.74 -10.82 6.24
N ARG A 172 12.00 -10.50 7.31
CA ARG A 172 12.45 -9.53 8.32
C ARG A 172 13.74 -9.98 8.99
N ASP A 173 13.83 -11.26 9.33
CA ASP A 173 14.99 -11.83 10.01
C ASP A 173 16.21 -11.86 9.09
N ALA A 174 16.03 -12.10 7.80
CA ALA A 174 17.10 -12.02 6.81
C ALA A 174 17.65 -10.59 6.61
N ILE A 175 16.79 -9.55 6.70
CA ILE A 175 17.21 -8.14 6.57
C ILE A 175 17.95 -7.65 7.83
N ARG A 176 17.72 -8.26 9.00
CA ARG A 176 18.37 -7.89 10.26
C ARG A 176 19.83 -8.38 10.39
N ARG A 177 20.21 -9.35 9.58
CA ARG A 177 21.59 -9.91 9.49
C ARG A 177 22.48 -9.03 8.61
#